data_c191a81f4c93a53ac927e29e70d78abb
#
_entry.id   c191a81f4c93a53ac927e29e70d78abb
#
_cell.length_a   1.000
_cell.length_b   1.000
_cell.length_c   1.000
_cell.angle_alpha   90.00
_cell.angle_beta   90.00
_cell.angle_gamma   90.00
#
_symmetry.space_group_name_H-M   'P 1'
#
loop_
_entity.id
_entity.type
_entity.pdbx_description
1 polymer ?
#
loop_
_entity_poly.entity_id
_entity_poly.type
_entity_poly.pdbx_seq_one_letter_code
_entity_poly.pdbx_strand_id
1 'polypeptide(L)'
;MSIKPEAYVHLSKDQTTLTFFYDIFRTYRNGTTWGIRGAKEDYYVWRPAWIGNEESPNTTVLTAVFDASFRDFRPNNTSRWFYYLKSLKNIEGFEHLNTSQVTNMREMFSGCSSLTALDLSSFDTSRVWTMDSMFRGCSSLTSLDLSNFDTSQVTRLGWMFYGCSSLTALDLSSFATSEVMDMDCMFYGCSSLTALDLSRFATSEVTDMRWMFSDCSSLTSLDLTSFDTSEVTDMYAMFRDCKSLTTLDLSNFQTSEVKNMGEMFSGCSSLTTILSFAFRNCLASEAMFHECFLLQGAVNFNEKYTNARMANSETGYFTKKEL
;
A
#
# COMPACT_ATOMS: atom_id res chain seq x y z
N MET A 1 -4.82 37.93 29.19
CA MET A 1 -4.31 36.64 28.73
C MET A 1 -4.17 36.70 27.21
N SER A 2 -3.01 36.42 26.62
CA SER A 2 -2.90 36.37 25.17
C SER A 2 -3.67 35.13 24.68
N ILE A 3 -4.57 35.30 23.72
CA ILE A 3 -5.26 34.18 23.07
C ILE A 3 -4.18 33.40 22.29
N LYS A 4 -4.06 32.10 22.55
CA LYS A 4 -3.11 31.27 21.85
C LYS A 4 -3.77 30.69 20.56
N PRO A 5 -3.03 30.58 19.46
CA PRO A 5 -3.55 29.91 18.26
C PRO A 5 -3.90 28.46 18.56
N GLU A 6 -4.92 27.94 17.87
CA GLU A 6 -5.32 26.55 17.89
C GLU A 6 -5.38 25.98 16.47
N ALA A 7 -5.08 24.70 16.31
CA ALA A 7 -5.24 24.01 15.03
C ALA A 7 -6.66 23.48 14.90
N TYR A 8 -7.29 23.75 13.77
CA TYR A 8 -8.66 23.30 13.49
C TYR A 8 -8.94 23.19 12.00
N VAL A 9 -9.98 22.44 11.67
CA VAL A 9 -10.53 22.30 10.33
C VAL A 9 -11.86 23.01 10.27
N HIS A 10 -12.09 23.75 9.20
CA HIS A 10 -13.35 24.44 8.90
C HIS A 10 -13.96 23.86 7.62
N LEU A 11 -15.25 23.54 7.67
CA LEU A 11 -16.03 23.13 6.52
C LEU A 11 -16.77 24.35 5.95
N SER A 12 -16.60 24.61 4.66
CA SER A 12 -17.32 25.68 3.93
C SER A 12 -18.84 25.51 4.04
N LYS A 13 -19.57 26.61 3.86
CA LYS A 13 -21.03 26.64 3.98
C LYS A 13 -21.72 25.71 2.97
N ASP A 14 -21.16 25.54 1.77
CA ASP A 14 -21.61 24.62 0.74
C ASP A 14 -21.15 23.17 0.92
N GLN A 15 -20.38 22.90 2.01
CA GLN A 15 -19.84 21.61 2.41
C GLN A 15 -18.86 20.98 1.40
N THR A 16 -18.27 21.77 0.51
CA THR A 16 -17.37 21.25 -0.53
C THR A 16 -15.88 21.43 -0.22
N THR A 17 -15.53 22.32 0.73
CA THR A 17 -14.14 22.63 1.05
C THR A 17 -13.85 22.47 2.53
N LEU A 18 -12.80 21.71 2.83
CA LEU A 18 -12.18 21.67 4.17
C LEU A 18 -10.98 22.60 4.18
N THR A 19 -10.92 23.55 5.11
CA THR A 19 -9.74 24.41 5.29
C THR A 19 -9.11 24.20 6.65
N PHE A 20 -7.81 23.95 6.66
CA PHE A 20 -7.00 23.72 7.85
C PHE A 20 -6.34 25.02 8.28
N PHE A 21 -6.57 25.46 9.51
CA PHE A 21 -6.08 26.71 10.09
C PHE A 21 -5.30 26.46 11.39
N TYR A 22 -4.34 27.36 11.65
CA TYR A 22 -3.69 27.48 12.96
C TYR A 22 -3.67 28.95 13.36
N ASP A 23 -4.77 29.43 13.93
CA ASP A 23 -4.96 30.84 14.30
C ASP A 23 -5.85 30.98 15.54
N ILE A 24 -6.20 32.21 15.87
CA ILE A 24 -7.08 32.59 17.01
C ILE A 24 -8.54 32.84 16.59
N PHE A 25 -8.89 32.59 15.31
CA PHE A 25 -10.16 33.05 14.74
C PHE A 25 -11.23 31.96 14.63
N ARG A 26 -11.02 30.77 15.18
CA ARG A 26 -11.94 29.64 15.08
C ARG A 26 -13.38 30.00 15.45
N THR A 27 -13.58 30.75 16.57
CA THR A 27 -14.91 31.13 17.07
C THR A 27 -15.60 32.16 16.21
N TYR A 28 -14.85 32.86 15.35
CA TYR A 28 -15.38 33.87 14.42
C TYR A 28 -15.71 33.32 13.04
N ARG A 29 -15.36 32.06 12.75
CA ARG A 29 -15.67 31.44 11.46
C ARG A 29 -17.09 30.93 11.45
N ASN A 30 -17.85 31.35 10.43
CA ASN A 30 -19.20 30.85 10.21
C ASN A 30 -19.12 29.45 9.60
N GLY A 31 -19.86 28.50 10.16
CA GLY A 31 -19.92 27.11 9.69
C GLY A 31 -19.41 26.11 10.72
N THR A 32 -19.17 24.89 10.29
CA THR A 32 -18.72 23.81 11.17
C THR A 32 -17.21 23.81 11.29
N THR A 33 -16.71 23.74 12.52
CA THR A 33 -15.27 23.64 12.80
C THR A 33 -14.97 22.49 13.77
N TRP A 34 -13.85 21.82 13.53
CA TRP A 34 -13.35 20.75 14.41
C TRP A 34 -11.90 21.03 14.82
N GLY A 35 -11.60 20.99 16.12
CA GLY A 35 -10.24 21.11 16.61
C GLY A 35 -9.38 19.91 16.22
N ILE A 36 -8.15 20.16 15.79
CA ILE A 36 -7.15 19.11 15.60
C ILE A 36 -6.51 18.86 16.96
N ARG A 37 -6.82 17.73 17.57
CA ARG A 37 -6.16 17.27 18.79
C ARG A 37 -4.99 16.39 18.39
N GLY A 38 -3.86 16.51 19.12
CA GLY A 38 -2.82 15.51 19.04
C GLY A 38 -3.42 14.13 19.37
N ALA A 39 -3.16 13.12 18.54
CA ALA A 39 -3.67 11.79 18.81
C ALA A 39 -3.12 11.31 20.18
N LYS A 40 -3.99 11.17 21.16
CA LYS A 40 -3.70 10.37 22.34
C LYS A 40 -3.81 8.92 21.89
N GLU A 41 -2.72 8.22 22.00
CA GLU A 41 -2.40 6.79 22.08
C GLU A 41 -3.38 5.69 21.61
N ASP A 42 -4.57 5.97 21.06
CA ASP A 42 -5.45 4.92 20.55
C ASP A 42 -5.25 4.71 19.04
N TYR A 43 -4.22 3.91 18.74
CA TYR A 43 -3.72 3.59 17.41
C TYR A 43 -4.80 3.10 16.41
N TYR A 44 -5.81 2.39 16.89
CA TYR A 44 -6.84 1.76 16.04
C TYR A 44 -8.17 2.50 15.96
N VAL A 45 -8.45 3.43 16.86
CA VAL A 45 -9.80 3.99 17.04
C VAL A 45 -9.90 5.47 16.65
N TRP A 46 -8.75 6.20 16.53
CA TRP A 46 -8.83 7.64 16.24
C TRP A 46 -9.33 7.91 14.82
N ARG A 47 -10.44 8.63 14.73
CA ARG A 47 -11.07 9.07 13.49
C ARG A 47 -11.33 10.57 13.56
N PRO A 48 -10.79 11.37 12.61
CA PRO A 48 -11.09 12.79 12.55
C PRO A 48 -12.57 13.06 12.36
N ALA A 49 -13.14 13.99 13.12
CA ALA A 49 -14.58 14.25 13.04
C ALA A 49 -15.03 14.83 11.69
N TRP A 50 -14.13 15.49 10.96
CA TRP A 50 -14.44 16.11 9.65
C TRP A 50 -14.61 15.11 8.49
N ILE A 51 -14.18 13.86 8.65
CA ILE A 51 -14.39 12.83 7.62
C ILE A 51 -15.73 12.11 7.75
N GLY A 52 -16.54 12.47 8.77
CA GLY A 52 -17.78 11.78 9.10
C GLY A 52 -17.55 10.47 9.85
N ASN A 53 -18.56 9.62 9.92
CA ASN A 53 -18.49 8.29 10.52
C ASN A 53 -18.82 7.19 9.50
N GLU A 54 -18.88 5.93 9.91
CA GLU A 54 -19.16 4.81 9.00
C GLU A 54 -20.57 4.86 8.42
N GLU A 55 -21.55 5.32 9.22
CA GLU A 55 -22.95 5.44 8.81
C GLU A 55 -23.18 6.69 7.95
N SER A 56 -22.38 7.75 8.15
CA SER A 56 -22.48 9.02 7.47
C SER A 56 -21.07 9.57 7.10
N PRO A 57 -20.39 8.95 6.12
CA PRO A 57 -19.10 9.45 5.65
C PRO A 57 -19.28 10.81 4.94
N ASN A 58 -18.29 11.68 5.06
CA ASN A 58 -18.31 12.94 4.33
C ASN A 58 -18.02 12.67 2.83
N THR A 59 -19.05 12.78 2.01
CA THR A 59 -18.98 12.53 0.55
C THR A 59 -19.09 13.79 -0.28
N THR A 60 -19.20 14.99 0.34
CA THR A 60 -19.42 16.26 -0.37
C THR A 60 -18.11 17.03 -0.57
N VAL A 61 -17.09 16.77 0.22
CA VAL A 61 -15.81 17.48 0.14
C VAL A 61 -15.11 17.20 -1.18
N LEU A 62 -14.84 18.26 -1.93
CA LEU A 62 -14.13 18.24 -3.22
C LEU A 62 -12.68 18.72 -3.09
N THR A 63 -12.44 19.66 -2.16
CA THR A 63 -11.14 20.31 -1.97
C THR A 63 -10.77 20.37 -0.50
N ALA A 64 -9.51 20.14 -0.21
CA ALA A 64 -8.89 20.46 1.08
C ALA A 64 -7.84 21.55 0.88
N VAL A 65 -7.77 22.53 1.79
CA VAL A 65 -6.86 23.66 1.71
C VAL A 65 -6.11 23.81 3.03
N PHE A 66 -4.79 23.87 2.96
CA PHE A 66 -3.96 24.25 4.10
C PHE A 66 -3.69 25.75 4.01
N ASP A 67 -4.32 26.54 4.89
CA ASP A 67 -4.09 27.98 4.98
C ASP A 67 -2.65 28.30 5.39
N ALA A 68 -2.11 29.42 4.96
CA ALA A 68 -0.74 29.83 5.29
C ALA A 68 -0.45 29.89 6.80
N SER A 69 -1.47 30.10 7.63
CA SER A 69 -1.34 30.05 9.10
C SER A 69 -0.95 28.65 9.61
N PHE A 70 -1.27 27.60 8.86
CA PHE A 70 -1.03 26.23 9.29
C PHE A 70 0.47 25.85 9.32
N ARG A 71 1.34 26.62 8.65
CA ARG A 71 2.81 26.38 8.61
C ARG A 71 3.48 26.32 9.99
N ASP A 72 2.87 26.96 11.00
CA ASP A 72 3.42 27.01 12.35
C ASP A 72 2.92 25.86 13.24
N PHE A 73 1.94 25.10 12.78
CA PHE A 73 1.48 23.89 13.47
C PHE A 73 2.38 22.69 13.15
N ARG A 74 2.62 21.86 14.13
CA ARG A 74 3.44 20.63 14.02
C ARG A 74 2.62 19.45 14.52
N PRO A 75 1.82 18.80 13.65
CA PRO A 75 1.12 17.59 14.02
C PRO A 75 2.13 16.47 14.30
N ASN A 76 1.82 15.62 15.24
CA ASN A 76 2.56 14.37 15.48
C ASN A 76 1.90 13.15 14.81
N ASN A 77 0.69 13.31 14.30
CA ASN A 77 -0.10 12.26 13.69
C ASN A 77 -1.04 12.86 12.63
N THR A 78 -0.99 12.30 11.42
CA THR A 78 -1.87 12.66 10.30
C THR A 78 -2.71 11.47 9.83
N SER A 79 -2.74 10.38 10.63
CA SER A 79 -3.51 9.19 10.26
C SER A 79 -4.96 9.55 9.99
N ARG A 80 -5.51 8.97 8.93
CA ARG A 80 -6.91 9.14 8.52
C ARG A 80 -7.36 10.57 8.24
N TRP A 81 -6.49 11.54 8.04
CA TRP A 81 -6.92 12.94 7.85
C TRP A 81 -7.88 13.13 6.67
N PHE A 82 -7.73 12.32 5.61
CA PHE A 82 -8.60 12.33 4.42
C PHE A 82 -9.31 10.99 4.18
N TYR A 83 -9.36 10.14 5.21
CA TYR A 83 -9.91 8.79 5.11
C TYR A 83 -11.33 8.78 4.53
N TYR A 84 -11.50 8.05 3.43
CA TYR A 84 -12.76 7.87 2.70
C TYR A 84 -13.44 9.17 2.22
N LEU A 85 -12.70 10.25 2.05
CA LEU A 85 -13.19 11.42 1.31
C LEU A 85 -13.21 11.09 -0.19
N LYS A 86 -14.17 10.25 -0.58
CA LYS A 86 -14.25 9.67 -1.94
C LYS A 86 -14.36 10.71 -3.05
N SER A 87 -14.96 11.86 -2.77
CA SER A 87 -15.16 12.95 -3.73
C SER A 87 -14.01 13.97 -3.76
N LEU A 88 -13.01 13.82 -2.88
CA LEU A 88 -11.86 14.72 -2.80
C LEU A 88 -11.05 14.63 -4.11
N LYS A 89 -10.88 15.79 -4.76
CA LYS A 89 -10.17 15.92 -6.05
C LYS A 89 -8.86 16.67 -5.93
N ASN A 90 -8.82 17.67 -5.04
CA ASN A 90 -7.68 18.57 -4.90
C ASN A 90 -7.29 18.76 -3.43
N ILE A 91 -6.00 18.86 -3.20
CA ILE A 91 -5.45 19.33 -1.92
C ILE A 91 -4.48 20.46 -2.25
N GLU A 92 -4.71 21.62 -1.65
CA GLU A 92 -3.97 22.85 -1.92
C GLU A 92 -3.20 23.28 -0.68
N GLY A 93 -2.04 23.91 -0.87
CA GLY A 93 -1.24 24.47 0.24
C GLY A 93 -0.53 23.40 1.08
N PHE A 94 -0.23 22.22 0.54
CA PHE A 94 0.50 21.19 1.29
C PHE A 94 1.86 21.65 1.79
N GLU A 95 2.49 22.63 1.16
CA GLU A 95 3.70 23.28 1.63
C GLU A 95 3.53 23.98 3.00
N HIS A 96 2.28 24.19 3.44
CA HIS A 96 1.95 24.70 4.77
C HIS A 96 1.76 23.59 5.81
N LEU A 97 1.67 22.31 5.40
CA LEU A 97 1.63 21.17 6.32
C LEU A 97 3.06 20.74 6.69
N ASN A 98 3.49 21.07 7.88
CA ASN A 98 4.79 20.63 8.38
C ASN A 98 4.70 19.24 9.01
N THR A 99 5.24 18.22 8.32
CA THR A 99 5.20 16.83 8.77
C THR A 99 6.41 16.38 9.60
N SER A 100 7.38 17.27 9.90
CA SER A 100 8.64 16.93 10.56
C SER A 100 8.51 16.28 11.96
N GLN A 101 7.33 16.36 12.57
CA GLN A 101 7.05 15.70 13.86
C GLN A 101 6.06 14.54 13.72
N VAL A 102 5.62 14.24 12.50
CA VAL A 102 4.66 13.15 12.26
C VAL A 102 5.35 11.80 12.40
N THR A 103 4.75 10.95 13.21
CA THR A 103 5.23 9.58 13.44
C THR A 103 4.29 8.53 12.85
N ASN A 104 3.05 8.92 12.49
CA ASN A 104 2.02 8.02 11.99
C ASN A 104 1.25 8.65 10.83
N MET A 105 1.33 8.03 9.64
CA MET A 105 0.62 8.42 8.41
C MET A 105 -0.39 7.35 7.95
N ARG A 106 -0.72 6.39 8.83
CA ARG A 106 -1.64 5.30 8.52
C ARG A 106 -2.95 5.81 7.92
N GLU A 107 -3.38 5.21 6.81
CA GLU A 107 -4.66 5.50 6.15
C GLU A 107 -4.88 6.98 5.79
N MET A 108 -3.82 7.81 5.69
CA MET A 108 -3.98 9.27 5.52
C MET A 108 -4.86 9.63 4.32
N PHE A 109 -4.71 8.95 3.18
CA PHE A 109 -5.50 9.17 1.96
C PHE A 109 -6.34 7.95 1.57
N SER A 110 -6.48 6.97 2.47
CA SER A 110 -7.20 5.73 2.16
C SER A 110 -8.63 6.04 1.70
N GLY A 111 -9.01 5.49 0.53
CA GLY A 111 -10.34 5.66 -0.05
C GLY A 111 -10.59 7.00 -0.74
N CYS A 112 -9.56 7.84 -0.96
CA CYS A 112 -9.68 9.07 -1.77
C CYS A 112 -9.76 8.71 -3.27
N SER A 113 -10.82 8.05 -3.68
CA SER A 113 -10.93 7.42 -5.00
C SER A 113 -11.07 8.40 -6.18
N SER A 114 -11.37 9.68 -5.93
CA SER A 114 -11.43 10.72 -6.98
C SER A 114 -10.15 11.55 -7.08
N LEU A 115 -9.15 11.30 -6.24
CA LEU A 115 -7.89 12.04 -6.26
C LEU A 115 -7.03 11.56 -7.43
N THR A 116 -6.69 12.46 -8.37
CA THR A 116 -5.95 12.12 -9.60
C THR A 116 -4.47 12.45 -9.53
N ALA A 117 -4.09 13.38 -8.70
CA ALA A 117 -2.71 13.81 -8.46
C ALA A 117 -2.54 14.24 -7.00
N LEU A 118 -1.32 14.15 -6.49
CA LEU A 118 -0.99 14.51 -5.12
C LEU A 118 0.46 14.99 -5.06
N ASP A 119 0.68 16.23 -4.64
CA ASP A 119 2.01 16.79 -4.41
C ASP A 119 2.43 16.54 -2.96
N LEU A 120 3.42 15.67 -2.77
CA LEU A 120 3.98 15.31 -1.47
C LEU A 120 5.42 15.81 -1.29
N SER A 121 5.89 16.70 -2.17
CA SER A 121 7.29 17.17 -2.20
C SER A 121 7.73 17.87 -0.90
N SER A 122 6.77 18.41 -0.13
CA SER A 122 7.02 19.07 1.17
C SER A 122 7.03 18.11 2.37
N PHE A 123 6.73 16.82 2.17
CA PHE A 123 6.63 15.88 3.28
C PHE A 123 8.00 15.45 3.80
N ASP A 124 8.20 15.59 5.09
CA ASP A 124 9.27 14.97 5.85
C ASP A 124 8.71 13.73 6.54
N THR A 125 9.22 12.55 6.14
CA THR A 125 8.76 11.26 6.66
C THR A 125 9.79 10.57 7.55
N SER A 126 10.90 11.23 7.86
CA SER A 126 12.06 10.66 8.58
C SER A 126 11.75 10.10 9.98
N ARG A 127 10.60 10.47 10.56
CA ARG A 127 10.15 9.99 11.88
C ARG A 127 8.95 9.05 11.81
N VAL A 128 8.48 8.74 10.62
CA VAL A 128 7.28 7.93 10.41
C VAL A 128 7.61 6.45 10.59
N TRP A 129 6.91 5.79 11.50
CA TRP A 129 7.07 4.35 11.73
C TRP A 129 5.99 3.50 11.05
N THR A 130 4.89 4.11 10.56
CA THR A 130 3.84 3.39 9.82
C THR A 130 3.24 4.25 8.71
N MET A 131 3.16 3.64 7.53
CA MET A 131 2.45 4.14 6.35
C MET A 131 1.39 3.13 5.86
N ASP A 132 1.00 2.22 6.75
CA ASP A 132 0.00 1.18 6.50
C ASP A 132 -1.25 1.79 5.85
N SER A 133 -1.69 1.24 4.71
CA SER A 133 -2.87 1.69 3.96
C SER A 133 -2.86 3.17 3.53
N MET A 134 -1.70 3.86 3.47
CA MET A 134 -1.66 5.32 3.26
C MET A 134 -2.40 5.78 2.00
N PHE A 135 -2.26 5.06 0.89
CA PHE A 135 -2.92 5.35 -0.39
C PHE A 135 -3.95 4.30 -0.80
N ARG A 136 -4.36 3.43 0.13
CA ARG A 136 -5.33 2.36 -0.16
C ARG A 136 -6.58 2.90 -0.84
N GLY A 137 -6.92 2.34 -2.02
CA GLY A 137 -8.14 2.72 -2.75
C GLY A 137 -8.10 4.10 -3.40
N CYS A 138 -6.92 4.71 -3.57
CA CYS A 138 -6.73 5.90 -4.40
C CYS A 138 -6.78 5.51 -5.89
N SER A 139 -7.92 4.99 -6.33
CA SER A 139 -8.08 4.29 -7.61
C SER A 139 -7.95 5.19 -8.84
N SER A 140 -8.02 6.51 -8.70
CA SER A 140 -7.85 7.47 -9.80
C SER A 140 -6.45 8.09 -9.87
N LEU A 141 -5.55 7.81 -8.90
CA LEU A 141 -4.17 8.27 -8.98
C LEU A 141 -3.45 7.61 -10.16
N THR A 142 -2.90 8.42 -11.06
CA THR A 142 -2.18 7.93 -12.25
C THR A 142 -0.67 7.95 -12.07
N SER A 143 -0.16 8.80 -11.19
CA SER A 143 1.25 8.91 -10.82
C SER A 143 1.36 9.36 -9.36
N LEU A 144 2.49 9.05 -8.74
CA LEU A 144 2.81 9.44 -7.38
C LEU A 144 4.33 9.57 -7.24
N ASP A 145 4.81 10.76 -6.88
CA ASP A 145 6.22 11.00 -6.60
C ASP A 145 6.47 10.81 -5.10
N LEU A 146 7.30 9.82 -4.77
CA LEU A 146 7.71 9.47 -3.42
C LEU A 146 9.22 9.58 -3.23
N SER A 147 9.92 10.27 -4.14
CA SER A 147 11.38 10.34 -4.15
C SER A 147 12.00 10.98 -2.89
N ASN A 148 11.20 11.81 -2.18
CA ASN A 148 11.60 12.43 -0.91
C ASN A 148 11.22 11.62 0.33
N PHE A 149 10.57 10.44 0.17
CA PHE A 149 10.17 9.64 1.33
C PHE A 149 11.36 8.92 1.94
N ASP A 150 11.63 9.20 3.20
CA ASP A 150 12.51 8.40 4.06
C ASP A 150 11.67 7.37 4.80
N THR A 151 11.87 6.09 4.49
CA THR A 151 11.17 4.98 5.12
C THR A 151 12.05 4.17 6.08
N SER A 152 13.22 4.69 6.44
CA SER A 152 14.22 3.99 7.28
C SER A 152 13.72 3.61 8.68
N GLN A 153 12.67 4.26 9.16
CA GLN A 153 12.04 3.96 10.47
C GLN A 153 10.69 3.23 10.30
N VAL A 154 10.29 2.94 9.07
CA VAL A 154 8.97 2.34 8.81
C VAL A 154 9.02 0.84 9.04
N THR A 155 8.11 0.35 9.88
CA THR A 155 7.96 -1.09 10.19
C THR A 155 6.74 -1.72 9.53
N ARG A 156 5.82 -0.92 8.98
CA ARG A 156 4.57 -1.40 8.38
C ARG A 156 4.25 -0.65 7.08
N LEU A 157 4.16 -1.40 5.98
CA LEU A 157 3.79 -0.95 4.64
C LEU A 157 2.60 -1.73 4.07
N GLY A 158 1.94 -2.55 4.89
CA GLY A 158 0.79 -3.35 4.46
C GLY A 158 -0.30 -2.48 3.83
N TRP A 159 -0.89 -2.95 2.73
CA TRP A 159 -1.99 -2.28 2.02
C TRP A 159 -1.66 -0.89 1.46
N MET A 160 -0.38 -0.45 1.47
CA MET A 160 -0.02 0.94 1.18
C MET A 160 -0.59 1.44 -0.16
N PHE A 161 -0.52 0.63 -1.21
CA PHE A 161 -1.03 0.94 -2.55
C PHE A 161 -2.21 0.05 -2.97
N TYR A 162 -2.84 -0.66 -2.03
CA TYR A 162 -3.99 -1.53 -2.31
C TYR A 162 -5.04 -0.81 -3.16
N GLY A 163 -5.39 -1.35 -4.32
CA GLY A 163 -6.44 -0.81 -5.17
C GLY A 163 -6.11 0.54 -5.83
N CYS A 164 -4.82 0.91 -5.94
CA CYS A 164 -4.37 2.04 -6.75
C CYS A 164 -4.40 1.63 -8.24
N SER A 165 -5.58 1.32 -8.75
CA SER A 165 -5.77 0.63 -10.03
C SER A 165 -5.40 1.45 -11.28
N SER A 166 -5.25 2.77 -11.16
CA SER A 166 -4.84 3.65 -12.27
C SER A 166 -3.34 3.98 -12.28
N LEU A 167 -2.57 3.58 -11.25
CA LEU A 167 -1.12 3.78 -11.26
C LEU A 167 -0.46 2.96 -12.38
N THR A 168 0.23 3.63 -13.29
CA THR A 168 0.93 2.98 -14.41
C THR A 168 2.40 2.73 -14.14
N ALA A 169 3.00 3.52 -13.27
CA ALA A 169 4.37 3.41 -12.79
C ALA A 169 4.48 3.87 -11.33
N LEU A 170 5.44 3.34 -10.60
CA LEU A 170 5.73 3.71 -9.23
C LEU A 170 7.24 3.56 -8.98
N ASP A 171 7.90 4.66 -8.64
CA ASP A 171 9.31 4.66 -8.25
C ASP A 171 9.42 4.52 -6.73
N LEU A 172 10.02 3.42 -6.29
CA LEU A 172 10.27 3.09 -4.88
C LEU A 172 11.78 3.04 -4.56
N SER A 173 12.62 3.65 -5.40
CA SER A 173 14.08 3.63 -5.23
C SER A 173 14.57 4.32 -3.95
N SER A 174 13.74 5.21 -3.36
CA SER A 174 13.98 5.85 -2.06
C SER A 174 13.64 4.98 -0.86
N PHE A 175 12.88 3.87 -1.07
CA PHE A 175 12.38 3.08 0.06
C PHE A 175 13.48 2.22 0.69
N ALA A 176 13.72 2.43 1.98
CA ALA A 176 14.46 1.53 2.84
C ALA A 176 13.46 0.62 3.57
N THR A 177 13.60 -0.70 3.42
CA THR A 177 12.64 -1.66 3.94
C THR A 177 13.22 -2.66 4.94
N SER A 178 14.45 -2.41 5.43
CA SER A 178 15.15 -3.32 6.36
C SER A 178 14.42 -3.56 7.69
N GLU A 179 13.60 -2.59 8.13
CA GLU A 179 12.85 -2.67 9.39
C GLU A 179 11.39 -3.12 9.16
N VAL A 180 10.99 -3.38 7.92
CA VAL A 180 9.59 -3.68 7.59
C VAL A 180 9.29 -5.15 7.88
N MET A 181 8.27 -5.38 8.72
CA MET A 181 7.81 -6.72 9.12
C MET A 181 6.54 -7.16 8.38
N ASP A 182 5.82 -6.24 7.75
CA ASP A 182 4.49 -6.47 7.18
C ASP A 182 4.36 -5.77 5.82
N MET A 183 4.20 -6.56 4.76
CA MET A 183 3.99 -6.11 3.38
C MET A 183 2.72 -6.75 2.76
N ASP A 184 1.79 -7.22 3.60
CA ASP A 184 0.58 -7.87 3.12
C ASP A 184 -0.23 -6.91 2.23
N CYS A 185 -0.74 -7.43 1.11
CA CYS A 185 -1.56 -6.68 0.15
C CYS A 185 -0.93 -5.36 -0.37
N MET A 186 0.40 -5.14 -0.24
CA MET A 186 1.00 -3.82 -0.51
C MET A 186 0.64 -3.27 -1.90
N PHE A 187 0.61 -4.11 -2.93
CA PHE A 187 0.28 -3.74 -4.32
C PHE A 187 -1.00 -4.40 -4.83
N TYR A 188 -1.81 -5.00 -3.96
CA TYR A 188 -3.04 -5.68 -4.37
C TYR A 188 -3.90 -4.79 -5.28
N GLY A 189 -4.29 -5.29 -6.45
CA GLY A 189 -5.19 -4.57 -7.35
C GLY A 189 -4.57 -3.34 -8.02
N CYS A 190 -3.24 -3.19 -8.04
CA CYS A 190 -2.55 -2.20 -8.87
C CYS A 190 -2.57 -2.65 -10.35
N SER A 191 -3.77 -2.76 -10.90
CA SER A 191 -4.04 -3.45 -12.15
C SER A 191 -3.46 -2.79 -13.41
N SER A 192 -3.06 -1.52 -13.34
CA SER A 192 -2.43 -0.79 -14.45
C SER A 192 -0.90 -0.76 -14.37
N LEU A 193 -0.27 -1.23 -13.27
CA LEU A 193 1.19 -1.31 -13.18
C LEU A 193 1.72 -2.33 -14.18
N THR A 194 2.66 -1.91 -15.04
CA THR A 194 3.28 -2.76 -16.05
C THR A 194 4.64 -3.30 -15.63
N ALA A 195 5.33 -2.58 -14.77
CA ALA A 195 6.63 -2.94 -14.18
C ALA A 195 6.75 -2.34 -12.77
N LEU A 196 7.58 -2.96 -11.94
CA LEU A 196 7.88 -2.52 -10.59
C LEU A 196 9.32 -2.90 -10.25
N ASP A 197 10.15 -1.92 -9.92
CA ASP A 197 11.52 -2.14 -9.47
C ASP A 197 11.56 -2.28 -7.94
N LEU A 198 11.85 -3.49 -7.48
CA LEU A 198 11.97 -3.83 -6.06
C LEU A 198 13.41 -4.25 -5.71
N SER A 199 14.40 -3.96 -6.56
CA SER A 199 15.78 -4.40 -6.39
C SER A 199 16.45 -3.92 -5.09
N ARG A 200 15.87 -2.88 -4.46
CA ARG A 200 16.34 -2.32 -3.17
C ARG A 200 15.55 -2.80 -1.96
N PHE A 201 14.53 -3.62 -2.16
CA PHE A 201 13.74 -4.13 -1.04
C PHE A 201 14.54 -5.18 -0.25
N ALA A 202 14.77 -4.90 1.02
CA ALA A 202 15.24 -5.88 2.00
C ALA A 202 14.00 -6.45 2.70
N THR A 203 13.86 -7.77 2.71
CA THR A 203 12.67 -8.45 3.24
C THR A 203 12.97 -9.48 4.32
N SER A 204 14.19 -9.43 4.91
CA SER A 204 14.62 -10.40 5.92
C SER A 204 13.75 -10.43 7.20
N GLU A 205 13.09 -9.31 7.52
CA GLU A 205 12.21 -9.21 8.70
C GLU A 205 10.72 -9.44 8.34
N VAL A 206 10.40 -9.62 7.05
CA VAL A 206 9.01 -9.74 6.61
C VAL A 206 8.47 -11.13 6.91
N THR A 207 7.35 -11.19 7.62
CA THR A 207 6.69 -12.45 8.00
C THR A 207 5.41 -12.74 7.23
N ASP A 208 4.81 -11.72 6.61
CA ASP A 208 3.54 -11.79 5.87
C ASP A 208 3.66 -11.12 4.51
N MET A 209 3.52 -11.92 3.43
CA MET A 209 3.52 -11.48 2.03
C MET A 209 2.23 -11.89 1.30
N ARG A 210 1.17 -12.25 2.05
CA ARG A 210 -0.10 -12.65 1.42
C ARG A 210 -0.66 -11.52 0.57
N TRP A 211 -1.15 -11.90 -0.62
CA TRP A 211 -1.77 -11.01 -1.61
C TRP A 211 -0.90 -9.83 -2.07
N MET A 212 0.42 -9.85 -1.83
CA MET A 212 1.28 -8.68 -2.09
C MET A 212 1.16 -8.14 -3.51
N PHE A 213 1.06 -8.99 -4.52
CA PHE A 213 0.91 -8.63 -5.94
C PHE A 213 -0.40 -9.13 -6.56
N SER A 214 -1.34 -9.62 -5.76
CA SER A 214 -2.60 -10.14 -6.28
C SER A 214 -3.34 -9.09 -7.11
N ASP A 215 -3.97 -9.50 -8.21
CA ASP A 215 -4.67 -8.62 -9.15
C ASP A 215 -3.79 -7.53 -9.81
N CYS A 216 -2.45 -7.65 -9.81
CA CYS A 216 -1.57 -6.83 -10.64
C CYS A 216 -1.61 -7.33 -12.10
N SER A 217 -2.78 -7.22 -12.72
CA SER A 217 -3.11 -7.92 -13.96
C SER A 217 -2.33 -7.47 -15.19
N SER A 218 -1.75 -6.25 -15.19
CA SER A 218 -0.92 -5.73 -16.29
C SER A 218 0.58 -5.93 -16.08
N LEU A 219 1.01 -6.46 -14.92
CA LEU A 219 2.41 -6.66 -14.60
C LEU A 219 3.00 -7.76 -15.50
N THR A 220 3.99 -7.40 -16.32
CA THR A 220 4.58 -8.31 -17.31
C THR A 220 5.84 -9.02 -16.83
N SER A 221 6.57 -8.38 -15.90
CA SER A 221 7.79 -8.91 -15.30
C SER A 221 7.92 -8.41 -13.86
N LEU A 222 8.60 -9.18 -13.02
CA LEU A 222 8.88 -8.84 -11.64
C LEU A 222 10.22 -9.46 -11.24
N ASP A 223 11.17 -8.62 -10.83
CA ASP A 223 12.44 -9.06 -10.28
C ASP A 223 12.34 -9.14 -8.75
N LEU A 224 12.51 -10.35 -8.23
CA LEU A 224 12.44 -10.66 -6.80
C LEU A 224 13.78 -11.20 -6.27
N THR A 225 14.87 -10.97 -6.98
CA THR A 225 16.21 -11.49 -6.60
C THR A 225 16.72 -10.89 -5.29
N SER A 226 16.23 -9.72 -4.88
CA SER A 226 16.54 -9.08 -3.58
C SER A 226 15.75 -9.66 -2.40
N PHE A 227 14.70 -10.45 -2.67
CA PHE A 227 13.81 -10.93 -1.60
C PHE A 227 14.46 -12.07 -0.79
N ASP A 228 14.56 -11.87 0.51
CA ASP A 228 14.79 -12.91 1.49
C ASP A 228 13.44 -13.32 2.08
N THR A 229 13.09 -14.60 1.92
CA THR A 229 11.81 -15.13 2.41
C THR A 229 11.97 -16.11 3.56
N SER A 230 13.13 -16.11 4.23
CA SER A 230 13.46 -17.07 5.29
C SER A 230 12.51 -17.00 6.50
N GLU A 231 12.01 -15.80 6.83
CA GLU A 231 11.09 -15.57 7.94
C GLU A 231 9.60 -15.55 7.52
N VAL A 232 9.32 -15.68 6.21
CA VAL A 232 7.94 -15.58 5.71
C VAL A 232 7.13 -16.82 6.10
N THR A 233 5.98 -16.58 6.73
CA THR A 233 5.07 -17.64 7.18
C THR A 233 3.80 -17.76 6.34
N ASP A 234 3.40 -16.71 5.62
CA ASP A 234 2.20 -16.69 4.79
C ASP A 234 2.48 -16.04 3.42
N MET A 235 2.25 -16.81 2.34
CA MET A 235 2.34 -16.40 0.93
C MET A 235 1.00 -16.63 0.19
N TYR A 236 -0.13 -16.68 0.94
CA TYR A 236 -1.44 -16.91 0.35
C TYR A 236 -1.73 -15.92 -0.76
N ALA A 237 -2.08 -16.43 -1.94
CA ALA A 237 -2.48 -15.66 -3.12
C ALA A 237 -1.47 -14.54 -3.54
N MET A 238 -0.16 -14.69 -3.22
CA MET A 238 0.84 -13.62 -3.43
C MET A 238 0.86 -13.07 -4.85
N PHE A 239 0.67 -13.92 -5.87
CA PHE A 239 0.64 -13.55 -7.30
C PHE A 239 -0.70 -13.86 -7.98
N ARG A 240 -1.76 -14.07 -7.20
CA ARG A 240 -3.06 -14.40 -7.75
C ARG A 240 -3.51 -13.37 -8.78
N ASP A 241 -4.08 -13.83 -9.91
CA ASP A 241 -4.58 -12.98 -11.00
C ASP A 241 -3.55 -12.00 -11.62
N CYS A 242 -2.24 -12.33 -11.53
CA CYS A 242 -1.19 -11.65 -12.30
C CYS A 242 -1.23 -12.14 -13.75
N LYS A 243 -2.27 -11.75 -14.48
CA LYS A 243 -2.65 -12.33 -15.79
C LYS A 243 -1.64 -12.11 -16.91
N SER A 244 -0.80 -11.07 -16.82
CA SER A 244 0.20 -10.73 -17.83
C SER A 244 1.61 -11.24 -17.51
N LEU A 245 1.86 -11.78 -16.31
CA LEU A 245 3.14 -12.36 -15.95
C LEU A 245 3.40 -13.62 -16.79
N THR A 246 4.56 -13.66 -17.46
CA THR A 246 4.96 -14.80 -18.30
C THR A 246 6.00 -15.69 -17.64
N THR A 247 6.88 -15.11 -16.84
CA THR A 247 7.97 -15.82 -16.15
C THR A 247 8.18 -15.22 -14.76
N LEU A 248 8.43 -16.09 -13.78
CA LEU A 248 8.86 -15.73 -12.43
C LEU A 248 10.13 -16.50 -12.05
N ASP A 249 11.14 -15.79 -11.57
CA ASP A 249 12.32 -16.39 -10.94
C ASP A 249 12.17 -16.34 -9.41
N LEU A 250 11.95 -17.51 -8.83
CA LEU A 250 11.78 -17.73 -7.38
C LEU A 250 12.88 -18.65 -6.84
N SER A 251 14.03 -18.71 -7.53
CA SER A 251 15.13 -19.59 -7.17
C SER A 251 15.79 -19.27 -5.82
N ASN A 252 15.62 -18.02 -5.35
CA ASN A 252 16.07 -17.56 -4.04
C ASN A 252 15.02 -17.76 -2.92
N PHE A 253 13.78 -18.14 -3.25
CA PHE A 253 12.74 -18.28 -2.23
C PHE A 253 13.00 -19.45 -1.29
N GLN A 254 13.02 -19.16 -0.02
CA GLN A 254 13.07 -20.14 1.07
C GLN A 254 11.66 -20.33 1.62
N THR A 255 11.16 -21.56 1.59
CA THR A 255 9.76 -21.85 1.97
C THR A 255 9.65 -22.77 3.19
N SER A 256 10.74 -22.92 3.97
CA SER A 256 10.78 -23.81 5.14
C SER A 256 9.78 -23.42 6.23
N GLU A 257 9.58 -22.12 6.43
CA GLU A 257 8.70 -21.58 7.47
C GLU A 257 7.28 -21.29 6.96
N VAL A 258 7.05 -21.36 5.63
CA VAL A 258 5.77 -21.02 5.03
C VAL A 258 4.70 -22.06 5.39
N LYS A 259 3.61 -21.58 5.97
CA LYS A 259 2.47 -22.40 6.43
C LYS A 259 1.31 -22.38 5.43
N ASN A 260 1.23 -21.34 4.60
CA ASN A 260 0.12 -21.14 3.66
C ASN A 260 0.63 -20.62 2.31
N MET A 261 0.36 -21.36 1.25
CA MET A 261 0.65 -21.04 -0.16
C MET A 261 -0.60 -21.23 -1.03
N GLY A 262 -1.80 -21.28 -0.41
CA GLY A 262 -3.05 -21.42 -1.15
C GLY A 262 -3.19 -20.30 -2.18
N GLU A 263 -3.69 -20.64 -3.37
CA GLU A 263 -3.94 -19.73 -4.48
C GLU A 263 -2.73 -18.91 -4.96
N MET A 264 -1.48 -19.22 -4.54
CA MET A 264 -0.30 -18.37 -4.75
C MET A 264 -0.12 -17.91 -6.20
N PHE A 265 -0.43 -18.73 -7.19
CA PHE A 265 -0.36 -18.43 -8.62
C PHE A 265 -1.71 -18.54 -9.33
N SER A 266 -2.81 -18.70 -8.58
CA SER A 266 -4.15 -18.89 -9.14
C SER A 266 -4.49 -17.76 -10.11
N GLY A 267 -4.99 -18.09 -11.31
CA GLY A 267 -5.37 -17.10 -12.32
C GLY A 267 -4.20 -16.46 -13.08
N CYS A 268 -2.94 -16.90 -12.88
CA CYS A 268 -1.80 -16.46 -13.68
C CYS A 268 -1.85 -17.07 -15.09
N SER A 269 -2.83 -16.64 -15.88
CA SER A 269 -3.20 -17.32 -17.15
C SER A 269 -2.16 -17.21 -18.26
N SER A 270 -1.22 -16.25 -18.20
CA SER A 270 -0.10 -16.13 -19.15
C SER A 270 1.20 -16.73 -18.64
N LEU A 271 1.24 -17.24 -17.41
CA LEU A 271 2.47 -17.76 -16.80
C LEU A 271 2.88 -19.07 -17.45
N THR A 272 4.04 -19.06 -18.09
CA THR A 272 4.61 -20.23 -18.77
C THR A 272 5.71 -20.89 -17.95
N THR A 273 6.46 -20.10 -17.17
CA THR A 273 7.68 -20.57 -16.53
C THR A 273 7.82 -20.02 -15.10
N ILE A 274 8.05 -20.92 -14.16
CA ILE A 274 8.51 -20.59 -12.80
C ILE A 274 9.88 -21.22 -12.60
N LEU A 275 10.92 -20.37 -12.46
CA LEU A 275 12.28 -20.85 -12.19
C LEU A 275 12.43 -21.06 -10.68
N SER A 276 12.58 -22.31 -10.26
CA SER A 276 12.83 -22.68 -8.87
C SER A 276 13.31 -24.14 -8.79
N PHE A 277 13.80 -24.55 -7.63
CA PHE A 277 14.14 -25.97 -7.40
C PHE A 277 12.95 -26.76 -6.86
N ALA A 278 12.52 -26.46 -5.66
CA ALA A 278 11.34 -27.06 -5.03
C ALA A 278 10.88 -26.20 -3.85
N PHE A 279 9.60 -26.02 -3.74
CA PHE A 279 9.01 -25.49 -2.50
C PHE A 279 8.81 -26.65 -1.52
N ARG A 280 8.97 -26.35 -0.23
CA ARG A 280 8.61 -27.31 0.79
C ARG A 280 7.11 -27.62 0.71
N ASN A 281 6.76 -28.90 0.89
CA ASN A 281 5.35 -29.28 0.86
C ASN A 281 4.60 -28.61 2.00
N CYS A 282 3.77 -27.61 1.69
CA CYS A 282 2.92 -26.89 2.61
C CYS A 282 1.53 -27.52 2.63
N LEU A 283 0.95 -27.70 3.81
CA LEU A 283 -0.37 -28.32 3.95
C LEU A 283 -1.49 -27.41 3.40
N ALA A 284 -1.42 -26.11 3.60
CA ALA A 284 -2.36 -25.13 3.05
C ALA A 284 -1.85 -24.64 1.68
N SER A 285 -2.23 -25.33 0.62
CA SER A 285 -1.78 -25.05 -0.75
C SER A 285 -2.88 -25.29 -1.78
N GLU A 286 -4.13 -25.22 -1.38
CA GLU A 286 -5.28 -25.45 -2.25
C GLU A 286 -5.27 -24.42 -3.39
N ALA A 287 -5.63 -24.88 -4.59
CA ALA A 287 -5.74 -24.06 -5.79
C ALA A 287 -4.48 -23.23 -6.15
N MET A 288 -3.28 -23.61 -5.63
CA MET A 288 -2.03 -22.86 -5.83
C MET A 288 -1.76 -22.54 -7.31
N PHE A 289 -2.08 -23.45 -8.23
CA PHE A 289 -1.90 -23.31 -9.68
C PHE A 289 -3.24 -23.30 -10.44
N HIS A 290 -4.36 -23.02 -9.80
CA HIS A 290 -5.65 -22.96 -10.46
C HIS A 290 -5.61 -21.97 -11.63
N GLU A 291 -6.13 -22.36 -12.81
CA GLU A 291 -6.12 -21.55 -14.04
C GLU A 291 -4.74 -21.11 -14.58
N CYS A 292 -3.66 -21.81 -14.22
CA CYS A 292 -2.33 -21.60 -14.81
C CYS A 292 -2.15 -22.40 -16.12
N PHE A 293 -3.03 -22.24 -17.08
CA PHE A 293 -3.19 -23.12 -18.25
C PHE A 293 -1.95 -23.24 -19.14
N LEU A 294 -1.07 -22.24 -19.15
CA LEU A 294 0.13 -22.22 -20.00
C LEU A 294 1.39 -22.68 -19.28
N LEU A 295 1.29 -23.02 -17.99
CA LEU A 295 2.46 -23.35 -17.18
C LEU A 295 3.11 -24.66 -17.64
N GLN A 296 4.42 -24.57 -17.87
CA GLN A 296 5.25 -25.67 -18.33
C GLN A 296 6.51 -25.79 -17.47
N GLY A 297 6.72 -26.94 -16.90
CA GLY A 297 7.93 -27.29 -16.14
C GLY A 297 8.44 -28.67 -16.57
N ALA A 298 8.78 -29.53 -15.60
CA ALA A 298 9.08 -30.90 -15.87
C ALA A 298 7.87 -31.64 -16.50
N VAL A 299 6.66 -31.18 -16.19
CA VAL A 299 5.40 -31.62 -16.81
C VAL A 299 4.54 -30.42 -17.17
N ASN A 300 3.64 -30.60 -18.13
CA ASN A 300 2.65 -29.58 -18.50
C ASN A 300 1.56 -29.51 -17.44
N PHE A 301 0.94 -28.31 -17.32
CA PHE A 301 -0.17 -28.07 -16.43
C PHE A 301 -1.31 -29.09 -16.60
N ASN A 302 -1.87 -29.48 -15.45
CA ASN A 302 -3.06 -30.34 -15.39
C ASN A 302 -3.96 -29.85 -14.24
N GLU A 303 -5.17 -29.45 -14.58
CA GLU A 303 -6.14 -28.88 -13.62
C GLU A 303 -6.54 -29.78 -12.45
N LYS A 304 -6.26 -31.09 -12.54
CA LYS A 304 -6.46 -32.04 -11.44
C LYS A 304 -5.41 -31.93 -10.34
N TYR A 305 -4.26 -31.30 -10.63
CA TYR A 305 -3.11 -31.24 -9.75
C TYR A 305 -2.66 -29.80 -9.56
N THR A 306 -3.34 -29.07 -8.69
CA THR A 306 -3.15 -27.62 -8.53
C THR A 306 -2.56 -27.22 -7.17
N ASN A 307 -2.09 -28.15 -6.37
CA ASN A 307 -1.50 -27.87 -5.06
C ASN A 307 0.05 -27.90 -5.07
N ALA A 308 0.68 -27.61 -3.94
CA ALA A 308 2.13 -27.49 -3.79
C ALA A 308 2.91 -28.79 -4.11
N ARG A 309 2.27 -29.95 -4.25
CA ARG A 309 2.95 -31.17 -4.72
C ARG A 309 3.56 -31.00 -6.12
N MET A 310 2.98 -30.07 -6.91
CA MET A 310 3.47 -29.74 -8.25
C MET A 310 4.51 -28.61 -8.25
N ALA A 311 4.84 -28.04 -7.08
CA ALA A 311 5.80 -26.94 -6.92
C ALA A 311 7.25 -27.48 -6.84
N ASN A 312 7.70 -28.17 -7.88
CA ASN A 312 9.06 -28.69 -7.98
C ASN A 312 9.49 -28.82 -9.45
N SER A 313 10.80 -28.88 -9.68
CA SER A 313 11.41 -28.90 -11.01
C SER A 313 11.74 -30.32 -11.55
N GLU A 314 11.39 -31.36 -10.83
CA GLU A 314 11.67 -32.75 -11.25
C GLU A 314 10.43 -33.44 -11.82
N THR A 315 9.28 -33.27 -11.18
CA THR A 315 8.03 -33.95 -11.53
C THR A 315 6.84 -33.02 -11.57
N GLY A 316 7.07 -31.70 -11.38
CA GLY A 316 6.05 -30.67 -11.23
C GLY A 316 6.12 -29.57 -12.29
N TYR A 317 5.60 -28.40 -11.93
CA TYR A 317 5.41 -27.28 -12.84
C TYR A 317 6.58 -26.28 -12.83
N PHE A 318 7.59 -26.49 -12.02
CA PHE A 318 8.76 -25.61 -11.99
C PHE A 318 9.79 -26.01 -13.04
N THR A 319 10.52 -25.03 -13.54
CA THR A 319 11.68 -25.20 -14.41
C THR A 319 12.94 -25.02 -13.58
N LYS A 320 13.88 -25.94 -13.70
CA LYS A 320 15.18 -25.86 -13.02
C LYS A 320 15.97 -24.69 -13.58
N LYS A 321 16.45 -23.79 -12.69
CA LYS A 321 17.37 -22.74 -13.10
C LYS A 321 18.71 -23.37 -13.46
N GLU A 322 19.19 -23.13 -14.68
CA GLU A 322 20.57 -23.46 -15.03
C GLU A 322 21.53 -22.52 -14.31
N LEU A 323 22.62 -23.08 -13.74
CA LEU A 323 23.64 -22.35 -12.97
C LEU A 323 24.56 -21.52 -13.89
#